data_bec4e795e4d72097c1e2f0fa101a7af3
#
_entry.id   bec4e795e4d72097c1e2f0fa101a7af3
#
_cell.length_a   1.000
_cell.length_b   1.000
_cell.length_c   1.000
_cell.angle_alpha   90.00
_cell.angle_beta   90.00
_cell.angle_gamma   90.00
#
_symmetry.space_group_name_H-M   'P 1'
#
loop_
_entity.id
_entity.type
_entity.pdbx_description
1 polymer ?
#
loop_
_entity_poly.entity_id
_entity_poly.type
_entity_poly.pdbx_seq_one_letter_code
_entity_poly.pdbx_strand_id
1 'polypeptide(L)'
;MYQKIRNKFRERPTLFYACSIVASWAGVGSLMNFRTIALNYGAVPAIIWAVFNSLACILFGLFVDRVPSIRCIMQSKVMFYFIGLLTLFQTWTQMSGIYEIFGDTPIGTSGGMVIVYITCAVFLIMLLKDGMIRNVLSDGFSWVVVYGLLGVVVVAALIYTRGAFASIDMGTNAAGIKAGVYNGLLLLPGPFACPYYYSLYEYNDSNADGTRRSNIKMSFVWAGLMFGIYMVLAALLTWVQFSPVLNMMKAILITVIAISSLSTYLYCEYLVFGKKIGFTLDVFTVASWQILIPLGVMGIWQLMSTIRIYVVLVAVVISIAVNLTSDKKEAAQ
;
A
#
# COMPACT_ATOMS: atom_id res chain seq x y z
N MET A 1 10.56 15.39 -21.25
CA MET A 1 9.95 15.20 -19.92
C MET A 1 10.55 13.99 -19.18
N TYR A 2 10.55 12.79 -19.72
CA TYR A 2 11.08 11.56 -19.12
C TYR A 2 12.56 11.68 -18.68
N GLN A 3 13.47 12.20 -19.51
CA GLN A 3 14.87 12.40 -19.14
C GLN A 3 15.04 13.37 -17.94
N LYS A 4 14.22 14.41 -17.86
CA LYS A 4 14.24 15.36 -16.73
C LYS A 4 13.85 14.69 -15.41
N ILE A 5 12.83 13.83 -15.45
CA ILE A 5 12.39 13.04 -14.29
C ILE A 5 13.46 12.00 -13.90
N ARG A 6 14.06 11.31 -14.88
CA ARG A 6 15.15 10.36 -14.67
C ARG A 6 16.40 11.02 -14.04
N ASN A 7 16.70 12.24 -14.42
CA ASN A 7 17.80 13.01 -13.80
C ASN A 7 17.48 13.37 -12.35
N LYS A 8 16.26 13.84 -12.06
CA LYS A 8 15.81 14.08 -10.67
C LYS A 8 15.82 12.80 -9.82
N PHE A 9 15.46 11.67 -10.40
CA PHE A 9 15.56 10.37 -9.72
C PHE A 9 17.01 10.06 -9.33
N ARG A 10 17.98 10.31 -10.22
CA ARG A 10 19.41 10.13 -9.90
C ARG A 10 19.90 11.06 -8.79
N GLU A 11 19.36 12.28 -8.71
CA GLU A 11 19.71 13.26 -7.68
C GLU A 11 19.07 12.94 -6.32
N ARG A 12 17.85 12.40 -6.30
CA ARG A 12 17.06 12.15 -5.08
C ARG A 12 16.39 10.77 -5.10
N PRO A 13 17.14 9.68 -5.19
CA PRO A 13 16.57 8.34 -5.31
C PRO A 13 15.71 7.95 -4.10
N THR A 14 16.12 8.36 -2.89
CA THR A 14 15.41 8.09 -1.63
C THR A 14 13.95 8.53 -1.68
N LEU A 15 13.66 9.72 -2.20
CA LEU A 15 12.29 10.24 -2.27
C LEU A 15 11.42 9.44 -3.25
N PHE A 16 11.97 9.08 -4.42
CA PHE A 16 11.22 8.29 -5.41
C PHE A 16 10.92 6.88 -4.91
N TYR A 17 11.89 6.24 -4.24
CA TYR A 17 11.65 4.95 -3.59
C TYR A 17 10.62 5.08 -2.46
N ALA A 18 10.67 6.14 -1.64
CA ALA A 18 9.68 6.38 -0.61
C ALA A 18 8.28 6.52 -1.22
N CYS A 19 8.10 7.26 -2.30
CA CYS A 19 6.84 7.38 -3.01
C CYS A 19 6.33 6.00 -3.51
N SER A 20 7.21 5.16 -4.05
CA SER A 20 6.83 3.85 -4.54
C SER A 20 6.45 2.88 -3.42
N ILE A 21 7.12 2.97 -2.27
CA ILE A 21 6.74 2.21 -1.07
C ILE A 21 5.37 2.68 -0.57
N VAL A 22 5.13 3.99 -0.48
CA VAL A 22 3.81 4.51 -0.10
C VAL A 22 2.74 4.07 -1.08
N ALA A 23 3.02 4.11 -2.39
CA ALA A 23 2.11 3.66 -3.44
C ALA A 23 1.62 2.23 -3.22
N SER A 24 2.54 1.33 -2.89
CA SER A 24 2.22 -0.08 -2.64
C SER A 24 1.46 -0.31 -1.32
N TRP A 25 1.61 0.60 -0.35
CA TRP A 25 1.02 0.46 0.98
C TRP A 25 -0.29 1.23 1.14
N ALA A 26 -0.39 2.41 0.55
CA ALA A 26 -1.53 3.32 0.64
C ALA A 26 -2.53 3.12 -0.50
N GLY A 27 -3.09 1.94 -0.59
CA GLY A 27 -4.17 1.65 -1.55
C GLY A 27 -5.55 2.10 -1.06
N VAL A 28 -6.57 1.94 -1.92
CA VAL A 28 -7.98 2.19 -1.57
C VAL A 28 -8.39 1.39 -0.34
N GLY A 29 -7.88 0.15 -0.18
CA GLY A 29 -8.13 -0.68 1.00
C GLY A 29 -7.72 -0.02 2.31
N SER A 30 -6.62 0.75 2.34
CA SER A 30 -6.20 1.50 3.53
C SER A 30 -7.19 2.59 3.90
N LEU A 31 -7.73 3.31 2.91
CA LEU A 31 -8.75 4.34 3.13
C LEU A 31 -10.05 3.74 3.63
N MET A 32 -10.51 2.64 3.03
CA MET A 32 -11.74 1.95 3.41
C MET A 32 -11.63 1.41 4.83
N ASN A 33 -10.51 0.78 5.20
CA ASN A 33 -10.29 0.28 6.56
C ASN A 33 -10.22 1.42 7.57
N PHE A 34 -9.50 2.51 7.27
CA PHE A 34 -9.49 3.69 8.12
C PHE A 34 -10.91 4.20 8.37
N ARG A 35 -11.68 4.41 7.29
CA ARG A 35 -13.07 4.86 7.37
C ARG A 35 -13.92 3.92 8.20
N THR A 36 -13.81 2.62 8.00
CA THR A 36 -14.57 1.63 8.75
C THR A 36 -14.26 1.68 10.25
N ILE A 37 -12.98 1.79 10.61
CA ILE A 37 -12.57 1.91 12.01
C ILE A 37 -13.07 3.25 12.59
N ALA A 38 -12.93 4.34 11.84
CA ALA A 38 -13.36 5.66 12.26
C ALA A 38 -14.87 5.75 12.51
N LEU A 39 -15.68 5.14 11.64
CA LEU A 39 -17.14 5.15 11.78
C LEU A 39 -17.63 4.21 12.88
N ASN A 40 -16.98 3.06 13.07
CA ASN A 40 -17.42 2.05 14.04
C ASN A 40 -16.89 2.30 15.46
N TYR A 41 -15.71 2.88 15.59
CA TYR A 41 -15.01 3.02 16.87
C TYR A 41 -14.55 4.45 17.19
N GLY A 42 -14.65 5.38 16.24
CA GLY A 42 -14.25 6.77 16.40
C GLY A 42 -12.86 7.13 15.88
N ALA A 43 -12.51 8.41 16.01
CA ALA A 43 -11.31 9.00 15.43
C ALA A 43 -10.02 8.48 16.05
N VAL A 44 -9.95 8.36 17.39
CA VAL A 44 -8.73 7.94 18.10
C VAL A 44 -8.32 6.52 17.73
N PRO A 45 -9.21 5.49 17.71
CA PRO A 45 -8.88 4.16 17.21
C PRO A 45 -8.36 4.15 15.78
N ALA A 46 -8.93 4.94 14.89
CA ALA A 46 -8.49 5.04 13.51
C ALA A 46 -7.10 5.67 13.39
N ILE A 47 -6.80 6.71 14.18
CA ILE A 47 -5.47 7.33 14.25
C ILE A 47 -4.44 6.34 14.81
N ILE A 48 -4.78 5.59 15.86
CA ILE A 48 -3.91 4.54 16.42
C ILE A 48 -3.58 3.52 15.31
N TRP A 49 -4.59 3.03 14.60
CA TRP A 49 -4.40 2.12 13.47
C TRP A 49 -3.48 2.72 12.39
N ALA A 50 -3.66 4.00 12.03
CA ALA A 50 -2.82 4.68 11.06
C ALA A 50 -1.36 4.83 11.52
N VAL A 51 -1.12 5.08 12.80
CA VAL A 51 0.22 5.14 13.40
C VAL A 51 0.92 3.78 13.30
N PHE A 52 0.25 2.67 13.63
CA PHE A 52 0.82 1.33 13.46
C PHE A 52 1.13 1.01 12.01
N ASN A 53 0.28 1.44 11.08
CA ASN A 53 0.49 1.29 9.65
C ASN A 53 1.76 2.04 9.17
N SER A 54 1.93 3.26 9.65
CA SER A 54 3.11 4.08 9.42
C SER A 54 4.38 3.41 9.99
N LEU A 55 4.29 2.94 11.24
CA LEU A 55 5.38 2.24 11.92
C LEU A 55 5.77 0.95 11.21
N ALA A 56 4.84 0.23 10.58
CA ALA A 56 5.13 -1.01 9.86
C ALA A 56 6.21 -0.81 8.78
N CYS A 57 6.09 0.25 7.96
CA CYS A 57 7.09 0.59 6.94
C CYS A 57 8.42 1.02 7.59
N ILE A 58 8.37 1.84 8.64
CA ILE A 58 9.56 2.31 9.35
C ILE A 58 10.33 1.12 9.94
N LEU A 59 9.65 0.21 10.61
CA LEU A 59 10.24 -0.98 11.21
C LEU A 59 10.87 -1.89 10.15
N PHE A 60 10.21 -2.08 9.02
CA PHE A 60 10.83 -2.83 7.91
C PHE A 60 12.16 -2.19 7.50
N GLY A 61 12.21 -0.89 7.25
CA GLY A 61 13.43 -0.18 6.87
C GLY A 61 14.55 -0.29 7.90
N LEU A 62 14.21 -0.27 9.20
CA LEU A 62 15.20 -0.34 10.28
C LEU A 62 15.71 -1.76 10.53
N PHE A 63 14.87 -2.78 10.34
CA PHE A 63 15.13 -4.15 10.79
C PHE A 63 15.31 -5.17 9.67
N VAL A 64 15.11 -4.81 8.39
CA VAL A 64 15.23 -5.75 7.27
C VAL A 64 16.56 -6.54 7.24
N ASP A 65 17.67 -5.91 7.65
CA ASP A 65 18.97 -6.56 7.72
C ASP A 65 19.17 -7.42 8.98
N ARG A 66 18.39 -7.15 10.03
CA ARG A 66 18.52 -7.83 11.33
C ARG A 66 17.69 -9.11 11.43
N VAL A 67 16.93 -9.42 10.41
CA VAL A 67 16.04 -10.58 10.37
C VAL A 67 16.22 -11.40 9.08
N PRO A 68 17.46 -11.87 8.78
CA PRO A 68 17.75 -12.62 7.56
C PRO A 68 16.92 -13.90 7.47
N SER A 69 16.58 -14.53 8.60
CA SER A 69 15.75 -15.72 8.65
C SER A 69 14.32 -15.47 8.13
N ILE A 70 13.73 -14.30 8.40
CA ILE A 70 12.43 -13.94 7.84
C ILE A 70 12.53 -13.85 6.32
N ARG A 71 13.60 -13.24 5.81
CA ARG A 71 13.84 -13.14 4.37
C ARG A 71 13.90 -14.54 3.74
N CYS A 72 14.62 -15.49 4.33
CA CYS A 72 14.67 -16.86 3.83
C CYS A 72 13.30 -17.53 3.81
N ILE A 73 12.49 -17.37 4.85
CA ILE A 73 11.14 -17.94 4.93
C ILE A 73 10.23 -17.30 3.88
N MET A 74 10.24 -15.98 3.76
CA MET A 74 9.40 -15.24 2.81
C MET A 74 9.81 -15.46 1.35
N GLN A 75 11.08 -15.73 1.08
CA GLN A 75 11.59 -16.10 -0.24
C GLN A 75 11.47 -17.59 -0.55
N SER A 76 10.97 -18.41 0.39
CA SER A 76 10.67 -19.81 0.07
C SER A 76 9.62 -19.87 -1.05
N LYS A 77 9.77 -20.83 -1.97
CA LYS A 77 8.88 -20.94 -3.14
C LYS A 77 7.39 -20.98 -2.75
N VAL A 78 7.06 -21.69 -1.69
CA VAL A 78 5.67 -21.82 -1.21
C VAL A 78 5.12 -20.48 -0.75
N MET A 79 5.85 -19.78 0.13
CA MET A 79 5.42 -18.47 0.63
C MET A 79 5.40 -17.42 -0.47
N PHE A 80 6.37 -17.46 -1.37
CA PHE A 80 6.46 -16.53 -2.48
C PHE A 80 5.24 -16.64 -3.41
N TYR A 81 4.86 -17.86 -3.81
CA TYR A 81 3.64 -18.07 -4.61
C TYR A 81 2.37 -17.75 -3.85
N PHE A 82 2.29 -18.10 -2.57
CA PHE A 82 1.14 -17.76 -1.74
C PHE A 82 0.90 -16.26 -1.65
N ILE A 83 1.98 -15.48 -1.44
CA ILE A 83 1.91 -14.02 -1.41
C ILE A 83 1.57 -13.46 -2.80
N GLY A 84 2.13 -14.05 -3.87
CA GLY A 84 1.79 -13.68 -5.24
C GLY A 84 0.30 -13.83 -5.53
N LEU A 85 -0.32 -14.93 -5.11
CA LEU A 85 -1.78 -15.10 -5.22
C LEU A 85 -2.56 -14.03 -4.45
N LEU A 86 -2.06 -13.60 -3.28
CA LEU A 86 -2.71 -12.51 -2.53
C LEU A 86 -2.66 -11.17 -3.27
N THR A 87 -1.66 -10.91 -4.09
CA THR A 87 -1.58 -9.68 -4.88
C THR A 87 -2.67 -9.60 -5.96
N LEU A 88 -3.10 -10.73 -6.53
CA LEU A 88 -4.26 -10.78 -7.44
C LEU A 88 -5.51 -10.18 -6.80
N PHE A 89 -5.81 -10.60 -5.57
CA PHE A 89 -6.96 -10.06 -4.82
C PHE A 89 -6.80 -8.58 -4.48
N GLN A 90 -5.57 -8.14 -4.19
CA GLN A 90 -5.30 -6.73 -3.96
C GLN A 90 -5.54 -5.89 -5.22
N THR A 91 -5.17 -6.41 -6.38
CA THR A 91 -5.48 -5.81 -7.69
C THR A 91 -6.99 -5.62 -7.85
N TRP A 92 -7.80 -6.65 -7.59
CA TRP A 92 -9.26 -6.55 -7.65
C TRP A 92 -9.83 -5.55 -6.63
N THR A 93 -9.25 -5.45 -5.43
CA THR A 93 -9.67 -4.45 -4.43
C THR A 93 -9.48 -3.02 -4.95
N GLN A 94 -8.36 -2.74 -5.63
CA GLN A 94 -8.13 -1.42 -6.22
C GLN A 94 -9.11 -1.13 -7.36
N MET A 95 -9.34 -2.12 -8.23
CA MET A 95 -10.29 -2.02 -9.34
C MET A 95 -11.71 -1.74 -8.84
N SER A 96 -12.16 -2.49 -7.82
CA SER A 96 -13.47 -2.29 -7.20
C SER A 96 -13.61 -0.93 -6.56
N GLY A 97 -12.56 -0.47 -5.86
CA GLY A 97 -12.56 0.85 -5.24
C GLY A 97 -12.71 2.00 -6.25
N ILE A 98 -12.06 1.91 -7.41
CA ILE A 98 -12.28 2.88 -8.51
C ILE A 98 -13.72 2.78 -9.01
N TYR A 99 -14.21 1.59 -9.26
CA TYR A 99 -15.57 1.37 -9.77
C TYR A 99 -16.64 1.96 -8.83
N GLU A 100 -16.55 1.64 -7.55
CA GLU A 100 -17.54 2.03 -6.54
C GLU A 100 -17.56 3.54 -6.28
N ILE A 101 -16.37 4.17 -6.21
CA ILE A 101 -16.28 5.60 -5.88
C ILE A 101 -16.95 6.49 -6.93
N PHE A 102 -17.03 6.05 -8.18
CA PHE A 102 -17.71 6.78 -9.23
C PHE A 102 -19.23 6.64 -9.20
N GLY A 103 -19.79 5.69 -8.42
CA GLY A 103 -21.22 5.54 -8.25
C GLY A 103 -21.91 6.82 -7.77
N ASP A 104 -21.26 7.57 -6.88
CA ASP A 104 -21.77 8.84 -6.33
C ASP A 104 -21.42 10.05 -7.20
N THR A 105 -20.97 9.87 -8.43
CA THR A 105 -20.58 10.94 -9.34
C THR A 105 -21.46 10.97 -10.60
N PRO A 106 -21.48 12.09 -11.36
CA PRO A 106 -22.27 12.19 -12.58
C PRO A 106 -21.94 11.18 -13.68
N ILE A 107 -20.72 10.62 -13.69
CA ILE A 107 -20.32 9.61 -14.69
C ILE A 107 -20.69 8.17 -14.29
N GLY A 108 -21.11 7.98 -13.03
CA GLY A 108 -21.62 6.72 -12.51
C GLY A 108 -20.61 5.57 -12.54
N THR A 109 -21.07 4.39 -12.10
CA THR A 109 -20.26 3.17 -12.06
C THR A 109 -19.78 2.72 -13.45
N SER A 110 -20.58 2.98 -14.51
CA SER A 110 -20.17 2.67 -15.89
C SER A 110 -18.93 3.46 -16.31
N GLY A 111 -18.85 4.75 -15.95
CA GLY A 111 -17.66 5.56 -16.18
C GLY A 111 -16.46 5.06 -15.35
N GLY A 112 -16.70 4.69 -14.09
CA GLY A 112 -15.70 4.05 -13.23
C GLY A 112 -15.12 2.78 -13.86
N MET A 113 -15.96 1.93 -14.44
CA MET A 113 -15.54 0.72 -15.13
C MET A 113 -14.62 1.01 -16.33
N VAL A 114 -14.97 1.98 -17.14
CA VAL A 114 -14.14 2.40 -18.29
C VAL A 114 -12.76 2.89 -17.81
N ILE A 115 -12.73 3.69 -16.74
CA ILE A 115 -11.49 4.19 -16.15
C ILE A 115 -10.62 3.03 -15.64
N VAL A 116 -11.21 2.05 -14.96
CA VAL A 116 -10.49 0.85 -14.50
C VAL A 116 -9.81 0.14 -15.65
N TYR A 117 -10.56 -0.20 -16.71
CA TYR A 117 -9.99 -0.95 -17.83
C TYR A 117 -8.93 -0.17 -18.61
N ILE A 118 -9.13 1.12 -18.84
CA ILE A 118 -8.12 1.97 -19.51
C ILE A 118 -6.84 2.01 -18.65
N THR A 119 -6.98 2.18 -17.36
CA THR A 119 -5.85 2.22 -16.43
C THR A 119 -5.07 0.90 -16.44
N CYS A 120 -5.76 -0.22 -16.30
CA CYS A 120 -5.14 -1.55 -16.35
C CYS A 120 -4.43 -1.78 -17.69
N ALA A 121 -5.05 -1.44 -18.82
CA ALA A 121 -4.44 -1.58 -20.14
C ALA A 121 -3.15 -0.76 -20.28
N VAL A 122 -3.14 0.47 -19.79
CA VAL A 122 -1.94 1.32 -19.78
C VAL A 122 -0.81 0.69 -18.97
N PHE A 123 -1.10 0.17 -17.76
CA PHE A 123 -0.07 -0.47 -16.94
C PHE A 123 0.43 -1.79 -17.52
N LEU A 124 -0.44 -2.62 -18.06
CA LEU A 124 -0.03 -3.84 -18.74
C LEU A 124 0.93 -3.54 -19.91
N ILE A 125 0.66 -2.48 -20.69
CA ILE A 125 1.58 -2.02 -21.75
C ILE A 125 2.90 -1.52 -21.16
N MET A 126 2.87 -0.81 -20.04
CA MET A 126 4.08 -0.31 -19.36
C MET A 126 4.94 -1.45 -18.84
N LEU A 127 4.34 -2.51 -18.26
CA LEU A 127 5.06 -3.68 -17.76
C LEU A 127 5.83 -4.43 -18.84
N LEU A 128 5.33 -4.44 -20.08
CA LEU A 128 6.03 -5.08 -21.22
C LEU A 128 7.38 -4.42 -21.54
N LYS A 129 7.56 -3.14 -21.20
CA LYS A 129 8.71 -2.36 -21.65
C LYS A 129 9.87 -2.25 -20.65
N ASP A 130 9.62 -1.96 -19.38
CA ASP A 130 10.67 -1.83 -18.36
C ASP A 130 10.05 -1.81 -16.94
N GLY A 131 10.17 -2.89 -16.19
CA GLY A 131 9.46 -3.09 -14.95
C GLY A 131 9.71 -2.05 -13.83
N MET A 132 10.74 -2.27 -13.00
CA MET A 132 10.88 -1.60 -11.70
C MET A 132 11.13 -0.09 -11.78
N ILE A 133 12.06 0.38 -12.63
CA ILE A 133 12.41 1.81 -12.68
C ILE A 133 11.23 2.65 -13.14
N ARG A 134 10.45 2.18 -14.10
CA ARG A 134 9.25 2.89 -14.55
C ARG A 134 8.17 2.91 -13.50
N ASN A 135 7.96 1.80 -12.79
CA ASN A 135 7.02 1.77 -11.68
C ASN A 135 7.41 2.81 -10.62
N VAL A 136 8.66 2.79 -10.14
CA VAL A 136 9.16 3.77 -9.16
C VAL A 136 9.02 5.22 -9.64
N LEU A 137 9.30 5.50 -10.92
CA LEU A 137 9.14 6.86 -11.48
C LEU A 137 7.67 7.26 -11.62
N SER A 138 6.81 6.33 -12.03
CA SER A 138 5.35 6.53 -12.11
C SER A 138 4.77 6.84 -10.75
N ASP A 139 5.14 6.05 -9.74
CA ASP A 139 4.70 6.22 -8.36
C ASP A 139 5.17 7.57 -7.80
N GLY A 140 6.43 7.94 -8.04
CA GLY A 140 6.97 9.23 -7.63
C GLY A 140 6.15 10.40 -8.17
N PHE A 141 5.76 10.34 -9.43
CA PHE A 141 4.90 11.36 -10.04
C PHE A 141 3.48 11.32 -9.47
N SER A 142 2.88 10.13 -9.37
CA SER A 142 1.53 9.94 -8.85
C SER A 142 1.39 10.49 -7.43
N TRP A 143 2.39 10.26 -6.56
CA TRP A 143 2.33 10.73 -5.18
C TRP A 143 2.51 12.22 -5.00
N VAL A 144 3.23 12.90 -5.89
CA VAL A 144 3.21 14.37 -5.94
C VAL A 144 1.79 14.86 -6.29
N VAL A 145 1.13 14.22 -7.25
CA VAL A 145 -0.25 14.54 -7.61
C VAL A 145 -1.22 14.22 -6.47
N VAL A 146 -1.07 13.06 -5.81
CA VAL A 146 -1.89 12.66 -4.65
C VAL A 146 -1.82 13.69 -3.54
N TYR A 147 -0.62 14.12 -3.12
CA TYR A 147 -0.52 15.12 -2.06
C TYR A 147 -1.06 16.49 -2.47
N GLY A 148 -0.84 16.89 -3.72
CA GLY A 148 -1.40 18.12 -4.27
C GLY A 148 -2.94 18.09 -4.25
N LEU A 149 -3.54 17.03 -4.80
CA LEU A 149 -5.00 16.85 -4.80
C LEU A 149 -5.57 16.69 -3.40
N LEU A 150 -4.92 15.93 -2.53
CA LEU A 150 -5.34 15.74 -1.15
C LEU A 150 -5.39 17.07 -0.40
N GLY A 151 -4.34 17.89 -0.56
CA GLY A 151 -4.31 19.24 0.00
C GLY A 151 -5.47 20.10 -0.50
N VAL A 152 -5.72 20.11 -1.81
CA VAL A 152 -6.84 20.87 -2.41
C VAL A 152 -8.17 20.37 -1.90
N VAL A 153 -8.40 19.05 -1.86
CA VAL A 153 -9.67 18.45 -1.38
C VAL A 153 -9.89 18.74 0.10
N VAL A 154 -8.84 18.64 0.93
CA VAL A 154 -8.94 18.98 2.37
C VAL A 154 -9.26 20.45 2.58
N VAL A 155 -8.56 21.36 1.89
CA VAL A 155 -8.83 22.80 1.98
C VAL A 155 -10.25 23.12 1.50
N ALA A 156 -10.69 22.56 0.37
CA ALA A 156 -12.05 22.73 -0.14
C ALA A 156 -13.09 22.19 0.85
N ALA A 157 -12.84 21.04 1.46
CA ALA A 157 -13.72 20.47 2.48
C ALA A 157 -13.82 21.36 3.73
N LEU A 158 -12.68 21.90 4.22
CA LEU A 158 -12.65 22.82 5.36
C LEU A 158 -13.45 24.11 5.08
N ILE A 159 -13.31 24.66 3.88
CA ILE A 159 -14.07 25.86 3.47
C ILE A 159 -15.56 25.53 3.37
N TYR A 160 -15.92 24.41 2.74
CA TYR A 160 -17.31 23.99 2.55
C TYR A 160 -18.03 23.73 3.87
N THR A 161 -17.36 23.07 4.82
CA THR A 161 -17.92 22.76 6.15
C THR A 161 -17.85 23.92 7.13
N ARG A 162 -17.16 25.01 6.76
CA ARG A 162 -16.86 26.15 7.66
C ARG A 162 -16.21 25.69 8.98
N GLY A 163 -15.42 24.61 8.92
CA GLY A 163 -14.76 24.02 10.08
C GLY A 163 -15.69 23.22 11.02
N ALA A 164 -16.93 22.94 10.61
CA ALA A 164 -17.88 22.20 11.43
C ALA A 164 -17.57 20.70 11.46
N PHE A 165 -16.52 20.33 12.19
CA PHE A 165 -16.20 18.94 12.56
C PHE A 165 -16.79 18.54 13.92
N ALA A 166 -17.81 19.28 14.38
CA ALA A 166 -18.35 19.17 15.74
C ALA A 166 -19.04 17.82 16.07
N SER A 167 -19.24 16.95 15.11
CA SER A 167 -19.92 15.65 15.30
C SER A 167 -18.97 14.45 15.21
N ILE A 168 -17.64 14.66 15.30
CA ILE A 168 -16.68 13.56 15.25
C ILE A 168 -16.73 12.79 16.57
N ASP A 169 -17.15 11.54 16.51
CA ASP A 169 -16.97 10.63 17.66
C ASP A 169 -15.47 10.35 17.85
N MET A 170 -14.94 10.73 19.01
CA MET A 170 -13.52 10.51 19.33
C MET A 170 -13.22 9.05 19.63
N GLY A 171 -14.20 8.27 20.09
CA GLY A 171 -14.02 6.85 20.36
C GLY A 171 -12.98 6.54 21.45
N THR A 172 -12.93 7.36 22.50
CA THR A 172 -11.94 7.23 23.60
C THR A 172 -12.28 6.11 24.59
N ASN A 173 -13.32 5.32 24.35
CA ASN A 173 -13.67 4.19 25.17
C ASN A 173 -12.66 3.02 25.02
N ALA A 174 -12.56 2.18 26.07
CA ALA A 174 -11.59 1.08 26.12
C ALA A 174 -11.77 0.07 24.94
N ALA A 175 -12.99 -0.18 24.50
CA ALA A 175 -13.27 -1.08 23.40
C ALA A 175 -12.74 -0.55 22.06
N GLY A 176 -12.96 0.74 21.80
CA GLY A 176 -12.44 1.41 20.60
C GLY A 176 -10.92 1.44 20.56
N ILE A 177 -10.27 1.84 21.66
CA ILE A 177 -8.81 1.84 21.77
C ILE A 177 -8.24 0.43 21.56
N LYS A 178 -8.82 -0.58 22.20
CA LYS A 178 -8.42 -1.99 22.00
C LYS A 178 -8.55 -2.41 20.54
N ALA A 179 -9.63 -2.04 19.87
CA ALA A 179 -9.84 -2.34 18.44
C ALA A 179 -8.78 -1.66 17.56
N GLY A 180 -8.46 -0.38 17.78
CA GLY A 180 -7.43 0.35 17.06
C GLY A 180 -6.05 -0.27 17.23
N VAL A 181 -5.67 -0.61 18.47
CA VAL A 181 -4.38 -1.26 18.79
C VAL A 181 -4.32 -2.65 18.17
N TYR A 182 -5.35 -3.48 18.35
CA TYR A 182 -5.37 -4.84 17.81
C TYR A 182 -5.23 -4.86 16.28
N ASN A 183 -6.07 -4.11 15.59
CA ASN A 183 -6.01 -4.02 14.13
C ASN A 183 -4.69 -3.39 13.65
N GLY A 184 -4.14 -2.45 14.40
CA GLY A 184 -2.84 -1.84 14.11
C GLY A 184 -1.68 -2.83 14.24
N LEU A 185 -1.62 -3.59 15.33
CA LEU A 185 -0.59 -4.61 15.56
C LEU A 185 -0.55 -5.67 14.46
N LEU A 186 -1.71 -6.06 13.93
CA LEU A 186 -1.80 -7.03 12.84
C LEU A 186 -1.15 -6.53 11.53
N LEU A 187 -0.92 -5.23 11.38
CA LEU A 187 -0.30 -4.66 10.18
C LEU A 187 1.24 -4.62 10.25
N LEU A 188 1.81 -4.59 11.46
CA LEU A 188 3.26 -4.46 11.63
C LEU A 188 4.10 -5.46 10.81
N PRO A 189 3.72 -6.75 10.72
CA PRO A 189 4.47 -7.71 9.91
C PRO A 189 4.21 -7.59 8.40
N GLY A 190 3.24 -6.80 7.96
CA GLY A 190 2.81 -6.72 6.56
C GLY A 190 3.93 -6.43 5.56
N PRO A 191 4.80 -5.42 5.77
CA PRO A 191 5.91 -5.12 4.88
C PRO A 191 6.91 -6.27 4.74
N PHE A 192 7.13 -7.06 5.80
CA PHE A 192 7.99 -8.24 5.76
C PHE A 192 7.42 -9.38 4.89
N ALA A 193 6.15 -9.34 4.54
CA ALA A 193 5.49 -10.26 3.63
C ALA A 193 5.35 -9.72 2.20
N CYS A 194 5.97 -8.59 1.85
CA CYS A 194 5.81 -7.96 0.55
C CYS A 194 7.01 -8.26 -0.37
N PRO A 195 6.85 -9.08 -1.44
CA PRO A 195 7.94 -9.39 -2.38
C PRO A 195 8.54 -8.15 -3.03
N TYR A 196 7.70 -7.15 -3.30
CA TYR A 196 8.13 -5.89 -3.89
C TYR A 196 9.16 -5.16 -3.03
N TYR A 197 9.00 -5.17 -1.69
CA TYR A 197 9.94 -4.50 -0.80
C TYR A 197 11.31 -5.16 -0.76
N TYR A 198 11.34 -6.48 -0.78
CA TYR A 198 12.61 -7.22 -0.90
C TYR A 198 13.27 -6.97 -2.26
N SER A 199 12.49 -6.94 -3.33
CA SER A 199 13.02 -6.63 -4.67
C SER A 199 13.58 -5.21 -4.76
N LEU A 200 12.93 -4.22 -4.15
CA LEU A 200 13.46 -2.86 -4.04
C LEU A 200 14.78 -2.83 -3.26
N TYR A 201 14.82 -3.58 -2.16
CA TYR A 201 16.01 -3.67 -1.32
C TYR A 201 17.16 -4.30 -2.09
N GLU A 202 16.96 -5.45 -2.73
CA GLU A 202 17.97 -6.20 -3.50
C GLU A 202 18.46 -5.45 -4.74
N TYR A 203 17.57 -4.79 -5.45
CA TYR A 203 17.93 -3.99 -6.61
C TYR A 203 18.94 -2.89 -6.27
N ASN A 204 18.89 -2.35 -5.05
CA ASN A 204 19.85 -1.36 -4.59
C ASN A 204 21.11 -1.97 -3.98
N ASP A 205 21.05 -3.22 -3.49
CA ASP A 205 22.21 -3.92 -2.91
C ASP A 205 23.19 -4.42 -4.00
N SER A 206 22.67 -4.80 -5.17
CA SER A 206 23.47 -5.33 -6.29
C SER A 206 24.45 -4.32 -6.93
N ASN A 207 24.32 -3.04 -6.60
CA ASN A 207 25.19 -1.98 -7.06
C ASN A 207 26.15 -1.52 -5.94
N ALA A 208 27.07 -2.35 -5.56
CA ALA A 208 28.32 -2.28 -4.78
C ALA A 208 28.72 -1.01 -3.99
N ASP A 209 27.84 -0.02 -3.81
CA ASP A 209 28.14 1.22 -3.12
C ASP A 209 27.30 1.31 -1.84
N GLY A 210 27.96 1.18 -0.67
CA GLY A 210 27.31 1.16 0.65
C GLY A 210 26.38 2.35 0.93
N THR A 211 26.53 3.46 0.18
CA THR A 211 25.66 4.62 0.22
C THR A 211 24.24 4.33 -0.28
N ARG A 212 24.07 3.42 -1.24
CA ARG A 212 22.74 3.07 -1.80
C ARG A 212 21.90 2.23 -0.84
N ARG A 213 22.53 1.35 -0.08
CA ARG A 213 21.85 0.53 0.94
C ARG A 213 21.26 1.38 2.06
N SER A 214 22.02 2.38 2.52
CA SER A 214 21.54 3.37 3.49
C SER A 214 20.36 4.16 2.94
N ASN A 215 20.37 4.52 1.67
CA ASN A 215 19.32 5.30 1.02
C ASN A 215 17.99 4.53 0.94
N ILE A 216 18.00 3.23 0.66
CA ILE A 216 16.74 2.46 0.59
C ILE A 216 16.10 2.27 1.97
N LYS A 217 16.88 2.05 3.03
CA LYS A 217 16.37 2.00 4.40
C LYS A 217 15.70 3.31 4.79
N MET A 218 16.38 4.44 4.48
CA MET A 218 15.82 5.76 4.73
C MET A 218 14.56 6.00 3.90
N SER A 219 14.44 5.41 2.70
CA SER A 219 13.23 5.47 1.89
C SER A 219 12.03 4.83 2.59
N PHE A 220 12.21 3.71 3.31
CA PHE A 220 11.15 3.10 4.10
C PHE A 220 10.73 3.97 5.30
N VAL A 221 11.68 4.64 5.93
CA VAL A 221 11.39 5.59 7.02
C VAL A 221 10.57 6.77 6.49
N TRP A 222 11.00 7.37 5.38
CA TRP A 222 10.25 8.44 4.73
C TRP A 222 8.88 7.98 4.24
N ALA A 223 8.78 6.79 3.68
CA ALA A 223 7.50 6.23 3.27
C ALA A 223 6.53 6.08 4.44
N GLY A 224 6.99 5.58 5.59
CA GLY A 224 6.15 5.50 6.78
C GLY A 224 5.66 6.88 7.24
N LEU A 225 6.54 7.89 7.28
CA LEU A 225 6.15 9.25 7.64
C LEU A 225 5.15 9.84 6.62
N MET A 226 5.42 9.69 5.34
CA MET A 226 4.51 10.11 4.27
C MET A 226 3.15 9.44 4.40
N PHE A 227 3.13 8.13 4.63
CA PHE A 227 1.89 7.40 4.84
C PHE A 227 1.11 7.94 6.05
N GLY A 228 1.79 8.20 7.17
CA GLY A 228 1.15 8.79 8.36
C GLY A 228 0.49 10.14 8.06
N ILE A 229 1.19 11.04 7.39
CA ILE A 229 0.66 12.35 6.95
C ILE A 229 -0.55 12.14 6.04
N TYR A 230 -0.44 11.27 5.03
CA TYR A 230 -1.53 10.92 4.14
C TYR A 230 -2.77 10.45 4.89
N MET A 231 -2.62 9.54 5.86
CA MET A 231 -3.74 9.00 6.62
C MET A 231 -4.40 10.06 7.51
N VAL A 232 -3.63 10.95 8.14
CA VAL A 232 -4.19 12.06 8.93
C VAL A 232 -5.01 13.02 8.06
N LEU A 233 -4.48 13.38 6.89
CA LEU A 233 -5.22 14.24 5.96
C LEU A 233 -6.46 13.54 5.39
N ALA A 234 -6.34 12.27 5.03
CA ALA A 234 -7.47 11.47 4.55
C ALA A 234 -8.54 11.25 5.63
N ALA A 235 -8.12 11.20 6.90
CA ALA A 235 -9.02 11.11 8.05
C ALA A 235 -10.03 12.26 8.07
N LEU A 236 -9.59 13.47 7.80
CA LEU A 236 -10.46 14.65 7.77
C LEU A 236 -11.60 14.50 6.75
N LEU A 237 -11.37 13.75 5.66
CA LEU A 237 -12.37 13.52 4.63
C LEU A 237 -13.46 12.50 5.03
N THR A 238 -13.24 11.73 6.09
CA THR A 238 -14.19 10.69 6.54
C THR A 238 -15.49 11.31 7.07
N TRP A 239 -15.40 12.47 7.72
CA TRP A 239 -16.52 13.13 8.40
C TRP A 239 -17.13 14.30 7.61
N VAL A 240 -16.68 14.53 6.40
CA VAL A 240 -17.19 15.61 5.56
C VAL A 240 -18.29 15.08 4.65
N GLN A 241 -19.47 15.76 4.67
CA GLN A 241 -20.47 15.57 3.65
C GLN A 241 -20.06 16.35 2.39
N PHE A 242 -20.02 15.66 1.27
CA PHE A 242 -19.51 16.23 0.03
C PHE A 242 -20.65 16.72 -0.87
N SER A 243 -20.48 17.91 -1.45
CA SER A 243 -21.25 18.35 -2.61
C SER A 243 -20.89 17.49 -3.85
N PRO A 244 -21.70 17.48 -4.91
CA PRO A 244 -21.38 16.75 -6.15
C PRO A 244 -19.99 17.09 -6.71
N VAL A 245 -19.55 18.34 -6.60
CA VAL A 245 -18.22 18.78 -7.06
C VAL A 245 -17.12 18.17 -6.19
N LEU A 246 -17.28 18.21 -4.87
CA LEU A 246 -16.30 17.60 -3.95
C LEU A 246 -16.30 16.08 -4.07
N ASN A 247 -17.43 15.43 -4.36
CA ASN A 247 -17.48 14.00 -4.67
C ASN A 247 -16.64 13.65 -5.89
N MET A 248 -16.71 14.46 -6.95
CA MET A 248 -15.88 14.26 -8.14
C MET A 248 -14.39 14.45 -7.82
N MET A 249 -14.01 15.49 -7.07
CA MET A 249 -12.62 15.70 -6.64
C MET A 249 -12.10 14.54 -5.79
N LYS A 250 -12.91 14.03 -4.86
CA LYS A 250 -12.61 12.84 -4.05
C LYS A 250 -12.44 11.59 -4.93
N ALA A 251 -13.31 11.39 -5.93
CA ALA A 251 -13.22 10.27 -6.85
C ALA A 251 -11.93 10.33 -7.68
N ILE A 252 -11.53 11.49 -8.17
CA ILE A 252 -10.25 11.70 -8.87
C ILE A 252 -9.07 11.38 -7.95
N LEU A 253 -9.07 11.88 -6.72
CA LEU A 253 -8.03 11.61 -5.73
C LEU A 253 -7.89 10.10 -5.46
N ILE A 254 -8.98 9.42 -5.16
CA ILE A 254 -8.98 7.98 -4.88
C ILE A 254 -8.55 7.19 -6.12
N THR A 255 -8.95 7.63 -7.30
CA THR A 255 -8.50 7.01 -8.56
C THR A 255 -6.99 7.10 -8.73
N VAL A 256 -6.38 8.26 -8.48
CA VAL A 256 -4.91 8.41 -8.59
C VAL A 256 -4.18 7.53 -7.57
N ILE A 257 -4.71 7.41 -6.35
CA ILE A 257 -4.18 6.51 -5.31
C ILE A 257 -4.29 5.04 -5.77
N ALA A 258 -5.46 4.64 -6.24
CA ALA A 258 -5.71 3.28 -6.71
C ALA A 258 -4.83 2.92 -7.92
N ILE A 259 -4.65 3.85 -8.85
CA ILE A 259 -3.77 3.73 -10.02
C ILE A 259 -2.33 3.43 -9.59
N SER A 260 -1.80 4.19 -8.63
CA SER A 260 -0.45 4.01 -8.12
C SER A 260 -0.27 2.64 -7.45
N SER A 261 -1.23 2.21 -6.62
CA SER A 261 -1.20 0.90 -5.98
C SER A 261 -1.38 -0.25 -6.98
N LEU A 262 -2.27 -0.07 -7.95
CA LEU A 262 -2.55 -1.05 -8.99
C LEU A 262 -1.31 -1.38 -9.80
N SER A 263 -0.54 -0.37 -10.21
CA SER A 263 0.73 -0.57 -10.94
C SER A 263 1.71 -1.45 -10.17
N THR A 264 1.80 -1.25 -8.87
CA THR A 264 2.70 -2.02 -8.00
C THR A 264 2.22 -3.46 -7.82
N TYR A 265 0.92 -3.70 -7.68
CA TYR A 265 0.40 -5.07 -7.52
C TYR A 265 0.57 -5.88 -8.81
N LEU A 266 0.26 -5.33 -9.96
CA LEU A 266 0.54 -5.96 -11.26
C LEU A 266 2.04 -6.26 -11.41
N TYR A 267 2.91 -5.33 -10.99
CA TYR A 267 4.34 -5.58 -11.01
C TYR A 267 4.78 -6.69 -10.03
N CYS A 268 4.13 -6.82 -8.86
CA CYS A 268 4.39 -7.92 -7.93
C CYS A 268 4.07 -9.29 -8.55
N GLU A 269 2.96 -9.42 -9.28
CA GLU A 269 2.62 -10.65 -10.00
C GLU A 269 3.71 -11.03 -11.01
N TYR A 270 4.20 -10.03 -11.72
CA TYR A 270 5.30 -10.18 -12.65
C TYR A 270 6.62 -10.63 -11.97
N LEU A 271 6.93 -10.07 -10.80
CA LEU A 271 8.10 -10.46 -10.00
C LEU A 271 7.99 -11.91 -9.50
N VAL A 272 6.81 -12.29 -9.01
CA VAL A 272 6.57 -13.60 -8.38
C VAL A 272 6.52 -14.72 -9.40
N PHE A 273 5.76 -14.55 -10.47
CA PHE A 273 5.50 -15.61 -11.44
C PHE A 273 6.38 -15.54 -12.68
N GLY A 274 7.24 -14.53 -12.77
CA GLY A 274 8.08 -14.28 -13.92
C GLY A 274 7.33 -13.64 -15.10
N LYS A 275 8.09 -13.08 -16.03
CA LYS A 275 7.60 -12.19 -17.09
C LYS A 275 6.40 -12.74 -17.88
N LYS A 276 6.46 -13.98 -18.31
CA LYS A 276 5.43 -14.58 -19.18
C LYS A 276 4.18 -14.99 -18.40
N ILE A 277 4.36 -15.69 -17.29
CA ILE A 277 3.25 -16.19 -16.47
C ILE A 277 2.60 -15.02 -15.72
N GLY A 278 3.39 -14.13 -15.12
CA GLY A 278 2.88 -12.95 -14.43
C GLY A 278 2.02 -12.08 -15.33
N PHE A 279 2.48 -11.75 -16.53
CA PHE A 279 1.68 -10.99 -17.49
C PHE A 279 0.36 -11.69 -17.87
N THR A 280 0.39 -13.02 -18.04
CA THR A 280 -0.83 -13.79 -18.34
C THR A 280 -1.81 -13.74 -17.16
N LEU A 281 -1.29 -13.85 -15.91
CA LEU A 281 -2.09 -13.74 -14.70
C LEU A 281 -2.67 -12.32 -14.55
N ASP A 282 -1.89 -11.28 -14.81
CA ASP A 282 -2.36 -9.90 -14.78
C ASP A 282 -3.53 -9.69 -15.74
N VAL A 283 -3.40 -10.17 -17.00
CA VAL A 283 -4.48 -10.10 -17.99
C VAL A 283 -5.71 -10.87 -17.52
N PHE A 284 -5.52 -12.07 -16.97
CA PHE A 284 -6.60 -12.88 -16.40
C PHE A 284 -7.28 -12.15 -15.23
N THR A 285 -6.51 -11.58 -14.32
CA THR A 285 -7.00 -10.83 -13.15
C THR A 285 -7.87 -9.66 -13.59
N VAL A 286 -7.39 -8.87 -14.55
CA VAL A 286 -8.15 -7.74 -15.08
C VAL A 286 -9.42 -8.19 -15.80
N ALA A 287 -9.35 -9.24 -16.62
CA ALA A 287 -10.50 -9.73 -17.38
C ALA A 287 -11.57 -10.41 -16.51
N SER A 288 -11.15 -11.14 -15.47
CA SER A 288 -12.05 -11.92 -14.60
C SER A 288 -12.70 -11.13 -13.48
N TRP A 289 -12.25 -9.91 -13.22
CA TRP A 289 -12.67 -9.08 -12.09
C TRP A 289 -14.20 -8.98 -11.94
N GLN A 290 -14.90 -8.64 -13.01
CA GLN A 290 -16.36 -8.47 -13.02
C GLN A 290 -17.13 -9.77 -12.75
N ILE A 291 -16.52 -10.91 -13.01
CA ILE A 291 -17.15 -12.23 -12.84
C ILE A 291 -16.90 -12.77 -11.43
N LEU A 292 -15.66 -12.67 -10.95
CA LEU A 292 -15.23 -13.34 -9.73
C LEU A 292 -15.62 -12.59 -8.45
N ILE A 293 -15.69 -11.26 -8.47
CA ILE A 293 -16.08 -10.49 -7.27
C ILE A 293 -17.50 -10.81 -6.81
N PRO A 294 -18.53 -10.82 -7.69
CA PRO A 294 -19.88 -11.20 -7.28
C PRO A 294 -19.99 -12.63 -6.74
N LEU A 295 -19.06 -13.53 -7.12
CA LEU A 295 -19.01 -14.91 -6.62
C LEU A 295 -18.42 -15.04 -5.19
N GLY A 296 -18.16 -13.93 -4.50
CA GLY A 296 -17.70 -13.93 -3.11
C GLY A 296 -16.22 -14.26 -2.92
N VAL A 297 -15.41 -14.19 -3.99
CA VAL A 297 -13.96 -14.46 -3.94
C VAL A 297 -13.24 -13.56 -2.93
N MET A 298 -13.76 -12.36 -2.64
CA MET A 298 -13.22 -11.45 -1.64
C MET A 298 -13.25 -12.02 -0.20
N GLY A 299 -14.18 -12.91 0.11
CA GLY A 299 -14.19 -13.65 1.40
C GLY A 299 -12.98 -14.58 1.54
N ILE A 300 -12.61 -15.25 0.46
CA ILE A 300 -11.40 -16.08 0.40
C ILE A 300 -10.16 -15.22 0.63
N TRP A 301 -10.10 -14.04 0.01
CA TRP A 301 -9.00 -13.09 0.23
C TRP A 301 -8.86 -12.67 1.69
N GLN A 302 -9.95 -12.37 2.38
CA GLN A 302 -9.92 -12.01 3.80
C GLN A 302 -9.34 -13.14 4.65
N LEU A 303 -9.75 -14.38 4.39
CA LEU A 303 -9.22 -15.55 5.06
C LEU A 303 -7.72 -15.73 4.78
N MET A 304 -7.30 -15.69 3.52
CA MET A 304 -5.90 -15.83 3.12
C MET A 304 -5.03 -14.69 3.69
N SER A 305 -5.54 -13.45 3.70
CA SER A 305 -4.84 -12.32 4.29
C SER A 305 -4.64 -12.47 5.80
N THR A 306 -5.63 -13.01 6.49
CA THR A 306 -5.53 -13.33 7.92
C THR A 306 -4.48 -14.42 8.17
N ILE A 307 -4.51 -15.51 7.41
CA ILE A 307 -3.51 -16.58 7.49
C ILE A 307 -2.10 -16.01 7.26
N ARG A 308 -1.93 -15.17 6.24
CA ARG A 308 -0.64 -14.50 5.97
C ARG A 308 -0.10 -13.77 7.18
N ILE A 309 -0.95 -12.98 7.85
CA ILE A 309 -0.54 -12.20 9.03
C ILE A 309 0.00 -13.13 10.13
N TYR A 310 -0.71 -14.21 10.43
CA TYR A 310 -0.27 -15.16 11.46
C TYR A 310 1.02 -15.88 11.06
N VAL A 311 1.15 -16.31 9.80
CA VAL A 311 2.38 -16.95 9.31
C VAL A 311 3.57 -16.01 9.43
N VAL A 312 3.42 -14.74 9.07
CA VAL A 312 4.50 -13.75 9.19
C VAL A 312 4.83 -13.47 10.65
N LEU A 313 3.84 -13.35 11.53
CA LEU A 313 4.08 -13.21 12.97
C LEU A 313 4.90 -14.36 13.54
N VAL A 314 4.53 -15.61 13.21
CA VAL A 314 5.27 -16.81 13.64
C VAL A 314 6.70 -16.78 13.08
N ALA A 315 6.88 -16.43 11.80
CA ALA A 315 8.19 -16.30 11.17
C ALA A 315 9.06 -15.24 11.86
N VAL A 316 8.48 -14.09 12.24
CA VAL A 316 9.18 -13.03 13.00
C VAL A 316 9.63 -13.55 14.36
N VAL A 317 8.75 -14.22 15.10
CA VAL A 317 9.06 -14.78 16.43
C VAL A 317 10.18 -15.82 16.33
N ILE A 318 10.10 -16.74 15.36
CA ILE A 318 11.15 -17.76 15.13
C ILE A 318 12.49 -17.09 14.80
N SER A 319 12.48 -16.07 13.92
CA SER A 319 13.72 -15.36 13.54
C SER A 319 14.36 -14.65 14.73
N ILE A 320 13.58 -14.01 15.58
CA ILE A 320 14.07 -13.38 16.82
C ILE A 320 14.67 -14.43 17.75
N ALA A 321 13.96 -15.54 17.95
CA ALA A 321 14.44 -16.63 18.81
C ALA A 321 15.75 -17.24 18.31
N VAL A 322 15.88 -17.47 17.00
CA VAL A 322 17.11 -17.98 16.38
C VAL A 322 18.27 -17.01 16.55
N ASN A 323 18.07 -15.72 16.30
CA ASN A 323 19.13 -14.73 16.46
C ASN A 323 19.59 -14.61 17.91
N LEU A 324 18.68 -14.58 18.88
CA LEU A 324 19.03 -14.52 20.30
C LEU A 324 19.81 -15.76 20.79
N THR A 325 19.57 -16.92 20.17
CA THR A 325 20.32 -18.16 20.50
C THR A 325 21.70 -18.22 19.82
N SER A 326 21.85 -17.62 18.63
CA SER A 326 23.11 -17.51 17.92
C SER A 326 24.08 -16.55 18.61
N ASP A 327 23.60 -15.38 19.00
CA ASP A 327 24.40 -14.37 19.74
C ASP A 327 24.93 -14.93 21.06
N LYS A 328 24.14 -15.78 21.75
CA LYS A 328 24.59 -16.45 22.98
C LYS A 328 25.69 -17.48 22.76
N LYS A 329 25.69 -18.14 21.61
CA LYS A 329 26.75 -19.12 21.26
C LYS A 329 28.06 -18.45 20.88
N GLU A 330 28.01 -17.31 20.18
CA GLU A 330 29.21 -16.52 19.86
C GLU A 330 29.79 -15.82 21.08
N ALA A 331 28.97 -15.43 22.04
CA ALA A 331 29.45 -14.83 23.30
C ALA A 331 30.03 -15.88 24.31
N ALA A 332 29.80 -17.15 24.06
CA ALA A 332 30.30 -18.26 24.91
C ALA A 332 31.56 -18.95 24.36
N GLN A 333 32.02 -18.58 23.17
CA GLN A 333 33.28 -18.92 22.54
C GLN A 333 34.31 -17.80 22.70
#